data_4d970c2a353ebc35956cde1bbe2c5096
#
_entry.id   4d970c2a353ebc35956cde1bbe2c5096
#
_cell.length_a   1.000
_cell.length_b   1.000
_cell.length_c   1.000
_cell.angle_alpha   90.00
_cell.angle_beta   90.00
_cell.angle_gamma   90.00
#
_symmetry.space_group_name_H-M   'P 1'
#
loop_
_entity.id
_entity.type
_entity.pdbx_description
1 polymer ?
#
loop_
_entity_poly.entity_id
_entity_poly.type
_entity_poly.pdbx_seq_one_letter_code
_entity_poly.pdbx_strand_id
1 'polypeptide(L)'
;MRNLRQDRFEKAKSIFRQHGGILKMSEAVQAGIHRKMLYAMHDAGIIEKLDRGLYRLADLPPLGNPDLVSVAMKVPTGIICLISALSFHEITTQIPHEVYIALRRGTESPRLKHPPVRVFRFTGEAFTEGIETPKVDGIQIRIYNPEKTLADCFKYRNKIGLDIAVEALKFYRERKRIKVNELIRYARICRV
;
A
#
# COMPACT_ATOMS: atom_id res chain seq x y z
N MET A 1 -2.61 35.20 26.34
CA MET A 1 -3.42 35.12 25.08
C MET A 1 -2.87 33.98 24.23
N ARG A 2 -3.61 32.89 24.08
CA ARG A 2 -3.23 31.84 23.11
C ARG A 2 -3.23 32.43 21.71
N ASN A 3 -2.16 32.21 20.95
CA ASN A 3 -2.02 32.78 19.62
C ASN A 3 -3.04 32.07 18.69
N LEU A 4 -4.00 32.80 18.14
CA LEU A 4 -5.05 32.30 17.23
C LEU A 4 -4.51 31.41 16.08
N ARG A 5 -3.27 31.63 15.69
CA ARG A 5 -2.57 30.80 14.69
C ARG A 5 -2.22 29.42 15.25
N GLN A 6 -1.84 29.36 16.52
CA GLN A 6 -1.45 28.11 17.20
C GLN A 6 -2.68 27.23 17.43
N ASP A 7 -3.81 27.81 17.82
CA ASP A 7 -5.07 27.07 17.97
C ASP A 7 -5.57 26.49 16.64
N ARG A 8 -5.38 27.22 15.53
CA ARG A 8 -5.71 26.71 14.18
C ARG A 8 -4.80 25.55 13.75
N PHE A 9 -3.51 25.59 14.08
CA PHE A 9 -2.59 24.50 13.81
C PHE A 9 -2.95 23.25 14.62
N GLU A 10 -3.28 23.38 15.90
CA GLU A 10 -3.68 22.24 16.73
C GLU A 10 -4.99 21.61 16.23
N LYS A 11 -5.96 22.41 15.80
CA LYS A 11 -7.17 21.90 15.16
C LYS A 11 -6.86 21.13 13.88
N ALA A 12 -5.97 21.63 13.03
CA ALA A 12 -5.56 20.94 11.82
C ALA A 12 -4.80 19.64 12.13
N LYS A 13 -3.89 19.64 13.14
CA LYS A 13 -3.21 18.42 13.60
C LYS A 13 -4.21 17.37 14.09
N SER A 14 -5.25 17.75 14.81
CA SER A 14 -6.26 16.80 15.27
C SER A 14 -6.98 16.12 14.10
N ILE A 15 -7.28 16.87 13.03
CA ILE A 15 -7.85 16.31 11.81
C ILE A 15 -6.89 15.28 11.17
N PHE A 16 -5.60 15.62 11.05
CA PHE A 16 -4.61 14.67 10.55
C PHE A 16 -4.57 13.39 11.40
N ARG A 17 -4.55 13.51 12.74
CA ARG A 17 -4.52 12.36 13.66
C ARG A 17 -5.75 11.46 13.53
N GLN A 18 -6.94 12.03 13.33
CA GLN A 18 -8.18 11.28 13.08
C GLN A 18 -8.10 10.44 11.79
N HIS A 19 -7.28 10.85 10.84
CA HIS A 19 -7.06 10.16 9.55
C HIS A 19 -5.73 9.40 9.50
N GLY A 20 -5.20 8.97 10.64
CA GLY A 20 -3.96 8.20 10.70
C GLY A 20 -2.69 9.02 10.47
N GLY A 21 -2.79 10.35 10.52
CA GLY A 21 -1.65 11.27 10.42
C GLY A 21 -1.18 11.57 8.99
N ILE A 22 -1.82 10.99 7.99
CA ILE A 22 -1.50 11.19 6.57
C ILE A 22 -2.79 11.55 5.82
N LEU A 23 -2.74 12.60 5.00
CA LEU A 23 -3.87 13.09 4.21
C LEU A 23 -3.43 13.55 2.82
N LYS A 24 -4.27 13.29 1.83
CA LYS A 24 -4.18 14.02 0.56
C LYS A 24 -4.63 15.46 0.76
N MET A 25 -4.11 16.36 -0.05
CA MET A 25 -4.56 17.77 -0.05
C MET A 25 -6.08 17.89 -0.25
N SER A 26 -6.67 17.07 -1.13
CA SER A 26 -8.11 17.05 -1.37
C SER A 26 -8.89 16.64 -0.13
N GLU A 27 -8.46 15.59 0.55
CA GLU A 27 -9.08 15.08 1.78
C GLU A 27 -8.96 16.09 2.93
N ALA A 28 -7.77 16.70 3.08
CA ALA A 28 -7.54 17.75 4.07
C ALA A 28 -8.47 18.97 3.85
N VAL A 29 -8.65 19.37 2.58
CA VAL A 29 -9.58 20.48 2.24
C VAL A 29 -11.03 20.11 2.53
N GLN A 30 -11.45 18.89 2.19
CA GLN A 30 -12.80 18.38 2.52
C GLN A 30 -13.03 18.31 4.03
N ALA A 31 -12.00 17.97 4.80
CA ALA A 31 -12.04 17.95 6.27
C ALA A 31 -11.95 19.36 6.90
N GLY A 32 -11.93 20.42 6.10
CA GLY A 32 -11.97 21.83 6.57
C GLY A 32 -10.60 22.49 6.76
N ILE A 33 -9.52 21.88 6.31
CA ILE A 33 -8.19 22.49 6.33
C ILE A 33 -7.97 23.27 5.03
N HIS A 34 -7.96 24.60 5.11
CA HIS A 34 -7.72 25.41 3.93
C HIS A 34 -6.30 25.23 3.35
N ARG A 35 -6.15 25.26 2.01
CA ARG A 35 -4.84 25.07 1.33
C ARG A 35 -3.72 25.95 1.88
N LYS A 36 -4.00 27.23 2.15
CA LYS A 36 -3.03 28.16 2.76
C LYS A 36 -2.55 27.68 4.13
N MET A 37 -3.42 27.01 4.89
CA MET A 37 -3.07 26.42 6.19
C MET A 37 -2.11 25.23 6.01
N LEU A 38 -2.33 24.36 5.03
CA LEU A 38 -1.42 23.25 4.74
C LEU A 38 -0.01 23.75 4.37
N TYR A 39 0.08 24.80 3.54
CA TYR A 39 1.37 25.42 3.22
C TYR A 39 2.03 26.02 4.47
N ALA A 40 1.28 26.75 5.28
CA ALA A 40 1.79 27.34 6.51
C ALA A 40 2.25 26.27 7.54
N MET A 41 1.55 25.12 7.62
CA MET A 41 1.96 23.99 8.45
C MET A 41 3.23 23.31 7.93
N HIS A 42 3.36 23.19 6.62
CA HIS A 42 4.56 22.65 5.97
C HIS A 42 5.77 23.58 6.21
N ASP A 43 5.62 24.89 5.98
CA ASP A 43 6.67 25.88 6.19
C ASP A 43 7.09 25.96 7.67
N ALA A 44 6.16 25.70 8.60
CA ALA A 44 6.43 25.60 10.03
C ALA A 44 6.99 24.25 10.48
N GLY A 45 7.21 23.29 9.56
CA GLY A 45 7.72 21.95 9.89
C GLY A 45 6.76 21.08 10.68
N ILE A 46 5.47 21.43 10.71
CA ILE A 46 4.41 20.67 11.43
C ILE A 46 3.96 19.45 10.61
N ILE A 47 3.94 19.60 9.30
CA ILE A 47 3.71 18.52 8.36
C ILE A 47 4.85 18.44 7.35
N GLU A 48 5.12 17.24 6.89
CA GLU A 48 6.05 16.96 5.81
C GLU A 48 5.29 16.51 4.55
N LYS A 49 5.91 16.75 3.41
CA LYS A 49 5.36 16.33 2.12
C LYS A 49 5.96 14.98 1.74
N LEU A 50 5.16 13.93 1.80
CA LEU A 50 5.57 12.60 1.35
C LEU A 50 5.66 12.52 -0.18
N ASP A 51 4.73 13.19 -0.87
CA ASP A 51 4.69 13.27 -2.33
C ASP A 51 3.77 14.42 -2.79
N ARG A 52 3.64 14.60 -4.11
CA ARG A 52 2.76 15.63 -4.68
C ARG A 52 1.33 15.48 -4.16
N GLY A 53 0.90 16.46 -3.35
CA GLY A 53 -0.44 16.50 -2.76
C GLY A 53 -0.69 15.48 -1.65
N LEU A 54 0.33 14.86 -1.08
CA LEU A 54 0.27 13.95 0.05
C LEU A 54 1.12 14.50 1.20
N TYR A 55 0.50 14.70 2.35
CA TYR A 55 1.11 15.31 3.52
C TYR A 55 0.98 14.40 4.75
N ARG A 56 1.95 14.49 5.64
CA ARG A 56 2.04 13.71 6.87
C ARG A 56 2.43 14.61 8.03
N LEU A 57 1.95 14.31 9.24
CA LEU A 57 2.46 14.95 10.46
C LEU A 57 3.94 14.62 10.66
N ALA A 58 4.74 15.65 10.93
CA ALA A 58 6.18 15.50 11.12
C ALA A 58 6.56 14.88 12.48
N ASP A 59 5.64 14.91 13.46
CA ASP A 59 5.85 14.33 14.80
C ASP A 59 5.58 12.83 14.89
N LEU A 60 5.23 12.17 13.78
CA LEU A 60 5.04 10.73 13.72
C LEU A 60 6.38 9.97 13.50
N PRO A 61 6.49 8.72 13.98
CA PRO A 61 7.67 7.90 13.71
C PRO A 61 7.87 7.67 12.20
N PRO A 62 9.10 7.45 11.72
CA PRO A 62 9.35 7.15 10.30
C PRO A 62 8.45 6.03 9.79
N LEU A 63 8.04 6.13 8.51
CA LEU A 63 7.23 5.08 7.89
C LEU A 63 8.06 3.80 7.71
N GLY A 64 7.49 2.66 8.10
CA GLY A 64 8.10 1.36 7.88
C GLY A 64 8.03 0.92 6.42
N ASN A 65 6.96 1.31 5.72
CA ASN A 65 6.73 0.98 4.31
C ASN A 65 6.23 2.19 3.51
N PRO A 66 7.06 3.23 3.30
CA PRO A 66 6.64 4.49 2.69
C PRO A 66 6.08 4.31 1.27
N ASP A 67 6.66 3.40 0.47
CA ASP A 67 6.24 3.13 -0.89
C ASP A 67 4.86 2.47 -0.94
N LEU A 68 4.58 1.49 -0.08
CA LEU A 68 3.27 0.84 0.00
C LEU A 68 2.20 1.83 0.44
N VAL A 69 2.49 2.68 1.43
CA VAL A 69 1.58 3.73 1.90
C VAL A 69 1.30 4.73 0.77
N SER A 70 2.34 5.22 0.08
CA SER A 70 2.19 6.16 -1.03
C SER A 70 1.33 5.59 -2.16
N VAL A 71 1.57 4.32 -2.54
CA VAL A 71 0.79 3.64 -3.58
C VAL A 71 -0.66 3.43 -3.13
N ALA A 72 -0.91 2.95 -1.92
CA ALA A 72 -2.26 2.75 -1.40
C ALA A 72 -3.08 4.05 -1.39
N MET A 73 -2.46 5.15 -0.98
CA MET A 73 -3.10 6.47 -0.99
C MET A 73 -3.40 6.98 -2.40
N LYS A 74 -2.50 6.76 -3.37
CA LYS A 74 -2.65 7.29 -4.73
C LYS A 74 -3.47 6.39 -5.65
N VAL A 75 -3.43 5.08 -5.42
CA VAL A 75 -4.10 4.05 -6.22
C VAL A 75 -5.01 3.21 -5.34
N PRO A 76 -6.09 3.78 -4.80
CA PRO A 76 -6.95 3.09 -3.82
C PRO A 76 -7.66 1.84 -4.38
N THR A 77 -7.77 1.72 -5.69
CA THR A 77 -8.29 0.52 -6.37
C THR A 77 -7.25 -0.57 -6.59
N GLY A 78 -5.96 -0.24 -6.43
CA GLY A 78 -4.84 -1.17 -6.56
C GLY A 78 -4.77 -2.13 -5.38
N ILE A 79 -4.28 -3.34 -5.66
CA ILE A 79 -4.03 -4.36 -4.64
C ILE A 79 -2.54 -4.71 -4.73
N ILE A 80 -1.82 -4.61 -3.62
CA ILE A 80 -0.41 -5.03 -3.55
C ILE A 80 -0.34 -6.53 -3.85
N CYS A 81 0.56 -6.94 -4.75
CA CYS A 81 0.61 -8.31 -5.23
C CYS A 81 2.07 -8.77 -5.48
N LEU A 82 2.22 -10.04 -5.83
CA LEU A 82 3.48 -10.65 -6.26
C LEU A 82 4.65 -10.31 -5.32
N ILE A 83 5.80 -9.88 -5.84
CA ILE A 83 7.03 -9.67 -5.05
C ILE A 83 6.82 -8.67 -3.91
N SER A 84 6.05 -7.59 -4.11
CA SER A 84 5.75 -6.65 -3.03
C SER A 84 4.90 -7.27 -1.92
N ALA A 85 3.95 -8.15 -2.28
CA ALA A 85 3.17 -8.88 -1.29
C ALA A 85 4.00 -9.99 -0.61
N LEU A 86 4.87 -10.69 -1.35
CA LEU A 86 5.81 -11.64 -0.75
C LEU A 86 6.70 -10.97 0.29
N SER A 87 7.27 -9.81 -0.04
CA SER A 87 8.13 -9.02 0.86
C SER A 87 7.35 -8.54 2.10
N PHE A 88 6.15 -8.02 1.91
CA PHE A 88 5.28 -7.61 3.03
C PHE A 88 4.95 -8.76 3.98
N HIS A 89 4.72 -9.94 3.42
CA HIS A 89 4.44 -11.16 4.20
C HIS A 89 5.70 -11.87 4.69
N GLU A 90 6.90 -11.35 4.44
CA GLU A 90 8.18 -11.93 4.85
C GLU A 90 8.36 -13.38 4.35
N ILE A 91 7.96 -13.66 3.11
CA ILE A 91 8.11 -14.98 2.44
C ILE A 91 8.99 -14.89 1.18
N THR A 92 9.93 -13.98 1.16
CA THR A 92 10.98 -13.88 0.12
C THR A 92 12.17 -13.12 0.66
N THR A 93 13.34 -13.35 0.06
CA THR A 93 14.55 -12.54 0.28
C THR A 93 14.61 -11.33 -0.67
N GLN A 94 13.69 -11.27 -1.64
CA GLN A 94 13.68 -10.21 -2.64
C GLN A 94 13.30 -8.86 -2.04
N ILE A 95 14.08 -7.83 -2.34
CA ILE A 95 13.76 -6.42 -2.03
C ILE A 95 13.21 -5.79 -3.32
N PRO A 96 11.90 -5.53 -3.40
CA PRO A 96 11.30 -4.98 -4.61
C PRO A 96 11.75 -3.53 -4.84
N HIS A 97 12.30 -3.23 -6.03
CA HIS A 97 12.67 -1.86 -6.46
C HIS A 97 11.47 -1.06 -7.00
N GLU A 98 10.35 -1.69 -7.20
CA GLU A 98 9.08 -1.12 -7.66
C GLU A 98 7.92 -1.78 -6.90
N VAL A 99 6.81 -1.07 -6.74
CA VAL A 99 5.63 -1.64 -6.07
C VAL A 99 4.80 -2.41 -7.09
N TYR A 100 4.64 -3.71 -6.86
CA TYR A 100 3.83 -4.60 -7.69
C TYR A 100 2.36 -4.46 -7.30
N ILE A 101 1.51 -4.04 -8.23
CA ILE A 101 0.07 -3.85 -8.01
C ILE A 101 -0.77 -4.61 -9.02
N ALA A 102 -1.83 -5.21 -8.51
CA ALA A 102 -2.90 -5.77 -9.30
C ALA A 102 -3.97 -4.69 -9.57
N LEU A 103 -4.36 -4.54 -10.82
CA LEU A 103 -5.50 -3.75 -11.23
C LEU A 103 -6.47 -4.63 -12.03
N ARG A 104 -7.76 -4.30 -11.97
CA ARG A 104 -8.76 -4.95 -12.80
C ARG A 104 -8.45 -4.71 -14.28
N ARG A 105 -8.64 -5.73 -15.11
CA ARG A 105 -8.48 -5.58 -16.56
C ARG A 105 -9.43 -4.49 -17.08
N GLY A 106 -8.91 -3.59 -17.92
CA GLY A 106 -9.64 -2.42 -18.42
C GLY A 106 -9.46 -1.14 -17.60
N THR A 107 -8.91 -1.22 -16.37
CA THR A 107 -8.59 -0.02 -15.59
C THR A 107 -7.40 0.72 -16.19
N GLU A 108 -7.41 2.04 -16.24
CA GLU A 108 -6.26 2.84 -16.68
C GLU A 108 -5.06 2.63 -15.74
N SER A 109 -3.85 2.62 -16.28
CA SER A 109 -2.63 2.54 -15.47
C SER A 109 -2.40 3.85 -14.73
N PRO A 110 -2.04 3.80 -13.43
CA PRO A 110 -1.78 5.00 -12.67
C PRO A 110 -0.54 5.72 -13.18
N ARG A 111 -0.60 7.05 -13.21
CA ARG A 111 0.54 7.91 -13.61
C ARG A 111 1.32 8.34 -12.37
N LEU A 112 2.07 7.40 -11.78
CA LEU A 112 2.94 7.69 -10.64
C LEU A 112 4.38 7.93 -11.13
N LYS A 113 4.99 9.03 -10.64
CA LYS A 113 6.42 9.31 -10.86
C LYS A 113 7.28 8.59 -9.82
N HIS A 114 6.77 8.49 -8.59
CA HIS A 114 7.41 7.84 -7.46
C HIS A 114 6.34 7.40 -6.43
N PRO A 115 6.49 6.21 -5.80
CA PRO A 115 7.45 5.18 -6.16
C PRO A 115 7.12 4.57 -7.53
N PRO A 116 8.08 3.93 -8.20
CA PRO A 116 7.80 3.19 -9.43
C PRO A 116 6.83 2.06 -9.15
N VAL A 117 5.90 1.82 -10.07
CA VAL A 117 4.89 0.77 -9.94
C VAL A 117 4.90 -0.15 -11.15
N ARG A 118 4.79 -1.45 -10.89
CA ARG A 118 4.60 -2.47 -11.92
C ARG A 118 3.18 -3.02 -11.86
N VAL A 119 2.42 -2.79 -12.93
CA VAL A 119 1.01 -3.13 -12.99
C VAL A 119 0.79 -4.51 -13.59
N PHE A 120 0.03 -5.34 -12.89
CA PHE A 120 -0.47 -6.63 -13.37
C PHE A 120 -1.97 -6.59 -13.51
N ARG A 121 -2.50 -7.19 -14.58
CA ARG A 121 -3.93 -7.16 -14.90
C ARG A 121 -4.58 -8.47 -14.50
N PHE A 122 -5.61 -8.36 -13.67
CA PHE A 122 -6.38 -9.50 -13.16
C PHE A 122 -7.85 -9.39 -13.59
N THR A 123 -8.55 -10.53 -13.61
CA THR A 123 -9.97 -10.61 -13.97
C THR A 123 -10.73 -11.53 -13.03
N GLY A 124 -12.04 -11.29 -12.88
CA GLY A 124 -12.93 -12.16 -12.12
C GLY A 124 -12.43 -12.43 -10.69
N GLU A 125 -12.62 -13.66 -10.22
CA GLU A 125 -12.23 -14.12 -8.88
C GLU A 125 -10.73 -13.98 -8.61
N ALA A 126 -9.88 -14.13 -9.66
CA ALA A 126 -8.45 -13.90 -9.50
C ALA A 126 -8.11 -12.46 -9.09
N PHE A 127 -9.00 -11.48 -9.32
CA PHE A 127 -8.85 -10.11 -8.84
C PHE A 127 -9.46 -9.89 -7.46
N THR A 128 -10.64 -10.47 -7.19
CA THR A 128 -11.44 -10.15 -5.98
C THR A 128 -11.12 -11.00 -4.76
N GLU A 129 -10.60 -12.20 -4.97
CA GLU A 129 -10.34 -13.15 -3.89
C GLU A 129 -8.99 -12.94 -3.22
N GLY A 130 -8.91 -13.26 -1.93
CA GLY A 130 -7.67 -13.25 -1.16
C GLY A 130 -7.19 -11.86 -0.75
N ILE A 131 -8.04 -10.84 -0.78
CA ILE A 131 -7.69 -9.47 -0.39
C ILE A 131 -7.76 -9.34 1.13
N GLU A 132 -6.68 -8.85 1.72
CA GLU A 132 -6.59 -8.38 3.10
C GLU A 132 -6.42 -6.86 3.12
N THR A 133 -6.81 -6.24 4.23
CA THR A 133 -6.72 -4.78 4.41
C THR A 133 -6.03 -4.41 5.72
N PRO A 134 -4.76 -4.81 5.91
CA PRO A 134 -4.01 -4.43 7.10
C PRO A 134 -3.77 -2.92 7.16
N LYS A 135 -3.57 -2.41 8.38
CA LYS A 135 -3.07 -1.06 8.61
C LYS A 135 -1.55 -1.06 8.59
N VAL A 136 -0.96 -0.25 7.72
CA VAL A 136 0.47 0.01 7.63
C VAL A 136 0.70 1.49 7.86
N ASP A 137 1.47 1.83 8.87
CA ASP A 137 1.73 3.23 9.26
C ASP A 137 0.45 4.08 9.42
N GLY A 138 -0.63 3.45 9.96
CA GLY A 138 -1.92 4.09 10.16
C GLY A 138 -2.86 4.09 8.94
N ILE A 139 -2.37 3.70 7.76
CA ILE A 139 -3.13 3.68 6.50
C ILE A 139 -3.55 2.24 6.17
N GLN A 140 -4.82 2.06 5.79
CA GLN A 140 -5.29 0.78 5.26
C GLN A 140 -4.73 0.57 3.86
N ILE A 141 -4.02 -0.55 3.66
CA ILE A 141 -3.56 -0.99 2.34
C ILE A 141 -4.37 -2.20 1.90
N ARG A 142 -4.57 -2.36 0.61
CA ARG A 142 -5.15 -3.57 0.03
C ARG A 142 -4.01 -4.45 -0.47
N ILE A 143 -3.96 -5.69 -0.02
CA ILE A 143 -2.89 -6.63 -0.36
C ILE A 143 -3.47 -8.03 -0.48
N TYR A 144 -2.92 -8.87 -1.36
CA TYR A 144 -3.30 -10.28 -1.37
C TYR A 144 -2.65 -11.02 -0.20
N ASN A 145 -3.40 -11.97 0.37
CA ASN A 145 -2.90 -12.86 1.42
C ASN A 145 -1.77 -13.77 0.90
N PRO A 146 -0.99 -14.41 1.79
CA PRO A 146 0.15 -15.24 1.39
C PRO A 146 -0.20 -16.34 0.39
N GLU A 147 -1.30 -17.04 0.59
CA GLU A 147 -1.71 -18.19 -0.22
C GLU A 147 -2.10 -17.76 -1.64
N LYS A 148 -2.85 -16.65 -1.75
CA LYS A 148 -3.20 -16.05 -3.05
C LYS A 148 -1.97 -15.51 -3.75
N THR A 149 -1.08 -14.85 -3.01
CA THR A 149 0.17 -14.31 -3.54
C THR A 149 1.05 -15.40 -4.13
N LEU A 150 1.18 -16.55 -3.46
CA LEU A 150 1.91 -17.71 -3.96
C LEU A 150 1.32 -18.22 -5.28
N ALA A 151 -0.01 -18.43 -5.33
CA ALA A 151 -0.68 -18.88 -6.56
C ALA A 151 -0.44 -17.89 -7.73
N ASP A 152 -0.50 -16.57 -7.44
CA ASP A 152 -0.19 -15.55 -8.45
C ASP A 152 1.28 -15.58 -8.90
N CYS A 153 2.22 -15.83 -8.00
CA CYS A 153 3.63 -15.94 -8.35
C CYS A 153 3.89 -17.12 -9.30
N PHE A 154 3.26 -18.27 -9.08
CA PHE A 154 3.32 -19.39 -10.03
C PHE A 154 2.65 -19.06 -11.36
N LYS A 155 1.53 -18.33 -11.37
CA LYS A 155 0.88 -17.86 -12.59
C LYS A 155 1.78 -16.93 -13.40
N TYR A 156 2.45 -16.02 -12.73
CA TYR A 156 3.30 -15.01 -13.36
C TYR A 156 4.79 -15.37 -13.36
N ARG A 157 5.15 -16.65 -13.10
CA ARG A 157 6.54 -17.13 -13.02
C ARG A 157 7.42 -16.73 -14.20
N ASN A 158 6.86 -16.65 -15.40
CA ASN A 158 7.60 -16.22 -16.59
C ASN A 158 7.90 -14.71 -16.63
N LYS A 159 7.27 -13.91 -15.74
CA LYS A 159 7.50 -12.46 -15.63
C LYS A 159 8.32 -12.07 -14.41
N ILE A 160 8.28 -12.87 -13.35
CA ILE A 160 8.95 -12.57 -12.09
C ILE A 160 10.10 -13.53 -11.76
N GLY A 161 10.19 -14.67 -12.45
CA GLY A 161 11.12 -15.78 -12.16
C GLY A 161 10.43 -16.95 -11.47
N LEU A 162 10.70 -18.16 -11.92
CA LEU A 162 10.22 -19.39 -11.27
C LEU A 162 10.93 -19.61 -9.93
N ASP A 163 12.20 -19.27 -9.85
CA ASP A 163 13.04 -19.32 -8.67
C ASP A 163 12.42 -18.54 -7.50
N ILE A 164 11.91 -17.34 -7.75
CA ILE A 164 11.21 -16.51 -6.77
C ILE A 164 9.93 -17.21 -6.25
N ALA A 165 9.14 -17.81 -7.15
CA ALA A 165 7.93 -18.51 -6.75
C ALA A 165 8.23 -19.75 -5.90
N VAL A 166 9.28 -20.49 -6.26
CA VAL A 166 9.75 -21.69 -5.52
C VAL A 166 10.35 -21.29 -4.16
N GLU A 167 11.17 -20.22 -4.12
CA GLU A 167 11.71 -19.67 -2.89
C GLU A 167 10.58 -19.29 -1.92
N ALA A 168 9.61 -18.52 -2.40
CA ALA A 168 8.47 -18.10 -1.61
C ALA A 168 7.66 -19.27 -1.03
N LEU A 169 7.47 -20.35 -1.81
CA LEU A 169 6.80 -21.55 -1.34
C LEU A 169 7.60 -22.26 -0.24
N LYS A 170 8.94 -22.27 -0.32
CA LYS A 170 9.81 -22.83 0.72
C LYS A 170 9.66 -22.05 2.02
N PHE A 171 9.78 -20.71 1.99
CA PHE A 171 9.57 -19.87 3.15
C PHE A 171 8.17 -20.01 3.74
N TYR A 172 7.14 -20.09 2.90
CA TYR A 172 5.77 -20.30 3.37
C TYR A 172 5.62 -21.64 4.10
N ARG A 173 6.27 -22.72 3.62
CA ARG A 173 6.25 -24.04 4.24
C ARG A 173 6.86 -24.06 5.64
N GLU A 174 7.82 -23.18 5.93
CA GLU A 174 8.47 -23.07 7.24
C GLU A 174 7.60 -22.38 8.29
N ARG A 175 6.46 -21.81 7.90
CA ARG A 175 5.54 -21.17 8.82
C ARG A 175 4.80 -22.19 9.71
N LYS A 176 4.49 -21.78 10.95
CA LYS A 176 3.77 -22.61 11.92
C LYS A 176 2.35 -23.01 11.47
N ARG A 177 1.72 -22.26 10.56
CA ARG A 177 0.34 -22.49 10.09
C ARG A 177 0.29 -22.40 8.56
N ILE A 178 0.29 -23.55 7.92
CA ILE A 178 0.13 -23.67 6.47
C ILE A 178 -1.35 -23.95 6.16
N LYS A 179 -1.95 -23.11 5.30
CA LYS A 179 -3.34 -23.26 4.86
C LYS A 179 -3.38 -23.94 3.47
N VAL A 180 -3.11 -25.23 3.44
CA VAL A 180 -2.99 -26.00 2.18
C VAL A 180 -4.28 -25.92 1.35
N ASN A 181 -5.45 -26.01 1.98
CA ASN A 181 -6.74 -25.93 1.27
C ASN A 181 -6.94 -24.57 0.59
N GLU A 182 -6.54 -23.46 1.24
CA GLU A 182 -6.60 -22.13 0.65
C GLU A 182 -5.60 -21.99 -0.53
N LEU A 183 -4.42 -22.52 -0.37
CA LEU A 183 -3.41 -22.52 -1.45
C LEU A 183 -3.95 -23.27 -2.69
N ILE A 184 -4.53 -24.46 -2.51
CA ILE A 184 -5.13 -25.25 -3.61
C ILE A 184 -6.33 -24.49 -4.21
N ARG A 185 -7.16 -23.87 -3.39
CA ARG A 185 -8.29 -23.04 -3.85
C ARG A 185 -7.80 -21.91 -4.77
N TYR A 186 -6.80 -21.15 -4.34
CA TYR A 186 -6.26 -20.05 -5.14
C TYR A 186 -5.50 -20.55 -6.38
N ALA A 187 -4.83 -21.68 -6.31
CA ALA A 187 -4.20 -22.30 -7.48
C ALA A 187 -5.25 -22.60 -8.56
N ARG A 188 -6.41 -23.15 -8.21
CA ARG A 188 -7.53 -23.38 -9.14
C ARG A 188 -8.08 -22.07 -9.73
N ILE A 189 -8.31 -21.04 -8.91
CA ILE A 189 -8.78 -19.72 -9.34
C ILE A 189 -7.77 -19.09 -10.32
N CYS A 190 -6.48 -19.22 -10.03
CA CYS A 190 -5.39 -18.69 -10.85
C CYS A 190 -5.07 -19.56 -12.06
N ARG A 191 -5.59 -20.79 -12.11
CA ARG A 191 -5.32 -21.78 -13.17
C ARG A 191 -3.83 -22.17 -13.26
N VAL A 192 -3.27 -22.59 -12.16
CA VAL A 192 -1.89 -23.05 -12.00
C VAL A 192 -1.86 -24.37 -11.26
#